data_15e61e51661c5bff314311dffe1e7086
#
_entry.id   15e61e51661c5bff314311dffe1e7086
#
_cell.length_a   1.000
_cell.length_b   1.000
_cell.length_c   1.000
_cell.angle_alpha   90.00
_cell.angle_beta   90.00
_cell.angle_gamma   90.00
#
_symmetry.space_group_name_H-M   'P 1'
#
loop_
_entity.id
_entity.type
_entity.pdbx_description
1 polymer ?
#
loop_
_entity_poly.entity_id
_entity_poly.type
_entity_poly.pdbx_seq_one_letter_code
_entity_poly.pdbx_strand_id
1 'polypeptide(L)'
;MPEDFVTADRRPLTAVLAANLISIIGNCLTYMGVPWFVLQSTGSAAKTGILAFCMLLPVVLAAVVSGPVIDRIGRRRVSVASDLLCAAAVAAVPLLQFAGVLQFWMVCLLMAMTGLFRSPGETARGVLLPTLAERAGMPLTRAAGLYDGAARCAAMTGSALGGALIAVLGPENVLLVDAATFAVAAPLFAYGVRGLPEAQSRGRAEPVSLRAYRRELAEGYRFVAATPLLLALCLMTLTTRGLDQGWSAVLLPVHAREELGGSVDLGLLNAAFGVCALAGALVYGAVGSRFRRWPVFTIAFIVVGLPRFLVAAFTGTFAPLAVIMAVEGLACGVLNPIMAAVTYETVPEELRSRVLSTTTAAVQLATPLGGLAAGFLVDAAGPSSTLLAAGGAYLIATLCPVIFPVWRLMDRPGSPHLQI
;
A
#
# COMPACT_ATOMS: atom_id res chain seq x y z
N MET A 1 -8.46 38.91 29.38
CA MET A 1 -8.64 37.46 29.52
C MET A 1 -7.26 36.87 29.38
N PRO A 2 -6.73 36.12 30.35
CA PRO A 2 -5.44 35.48 30.19
C PRO A 2 -5.55 34.41 29.14
N GLU A 3 -4.70 34.44 28.12
CA GLU A 3 -4.46 33.35 27.19
C GLU A 3 -3.88 32.20 28.01
N ASP A 4 -4.68 31.21 28.29
CA ASP A 4 -4.21 29.93 28.82
C ASP A 4 -3.18 29.36 27.83
N PHE A 5 -1.90 29.51 28.18
CA PHE A 5 -0.81 28.78 27.52
C PHE A 5 -1.06 27.29 27.70
N VAL A 6 -1.80 26.71 26.76
CA VAL A 6 -1.92 25.28 26.68
C VAL A 6 -0.52 24.75 26.45
N THR A 7 0.09 24.23 27.52
CA THR A 7 1.43 23.61 27.43
C THR A 7 1.38 22.53 26.37
N ALA A 8 2.18 22.69 25.32
CA ALA A 8 2.21 21.77 24.18
C ALA A 8 2.56 20.35 24.67
N ASP A 9 1.57 19.44 24.65
CA ASP A 9 1.75 18.05 25.06
C ASP A 9 1.99 17.18 23.81
N ARG A 10 3.22 16.74 23.63
CA ARG A 10 3.66 15.88 22.52
C ARG A 10 3.44 14.39 22.78
N ARG A 11 3.14 13.99 24.03
CA ARG A 11 2.99 12.56 24.41
C ARG A 11 1.91 11.83 23.60
N PRO A 12 0.71 12.40 23.35
CA PRO A 12 -0.29 11.75 22.52
C PRO A 12 0.18 11.46 21.10
N LEU A 13 0.83 12.46 20.49
CA LEU A 13 1.35 12.29 19.12
C LEU A 13 2.44 11.23 19.06
N THR A 14 3.41 11.24 19.99
CA THR A 14 4.48 10.23 20.01
C THR A 14 3.95 8.82 20.28
N ALA A 15 2.96 8.66 21.15
CA ALA A 15 2.33 7.37 21.40
C ALA A 15 1.58 6.83 20.17
N VAL A 16 0.86 7.70 19.45
CA VAL A 16 0.15 7.31 18.21
C VAL A 16 1.16 6.98 17.11
N LEU A 17 2.23 7.77 16.95
CA LEU A 17 3.30 7.48 16.00
C LEU A 17 3.97 6.13 16.31
N ALA A 18 4.29 5.86 17.56
CA ALA A 18 4.91 4.59 17.99
C ALA A 18 3.96 3.39 17.77
N ALA A 19 2.68 3.52 18.14
CA ALA A 19 1.67 2.49 17.88
C ALA A 19 1.52 2.21 16.38
N ASN A 20 1.49 3.26 15.56
CA ASN A 20 1.40 3.12 14.11
C ASN A 20 2.65 2.46 13.51
N LEU A 21 3.83 2.83 13.99
CA LEU A 21 5.11 2.26 13.57
C LEU A 21 5.17 0.76 13.88
N ILE A 22 4.82 0.36 15.11
CA ILE A 22 4.77 -1.04 15.53
C ILE A 22 3.77 -1.82 14.67
N SER A 23 2.57 -1.29 14.46
CA SER A 23 1.52 -1.92 13.65
C SER A 23 1.94 -2.08 12.18
N ILE A 24 2.67 -1.11 11.59
CA ILE A 24 3.16 -1.21 10.21
C ILE A 24 4.26 -2.26 10.07
N ILE A 25 5.20 -2.31 11.04
CA ILE A 25 6.22 -3.36 11.06
C ILE A 25 5.54 -4.73 11.10
N GLY A 26 4.59 -4.92 12.00
CA GLY A 26 3.81 -6.15 12.09
C GLY A 26 3.10 -6.50 10.79
N ASN A 27 2.41 -5.54 10.19
CA ASN A 27 1.77 -5.73 8.89
C ASN A 27 2.76 -6.25 7.81
N CYS A 28 4.00 -5.74 7.80
CA CYS A 28 5.01 -6.25 6.87
C CYS A 28 5.36 -7.72 7.15
N LEU A 29 5.39 -8.13 8.43
CA LEU A 29 5.59 -9.52 8.82
C LEU A 29 4.47 -10.41 8.28
N THR A 30 3.21 -10.01 8.44
CA THR A 30 2.05 -10.74 7.87
C THR A 30 2.09 -10.76 6.33
N TYR A 31 2.36 -9.62 5.66
CA TYR A 31 2.41 -9.56 4.20
C TYR A 31 3.51 -10.44 3.57
N MET A 32 4.60 -10.68 4.29
CA MET A 32 5.65 -11.59 3.85
C MET A 32 5.43 -13.00 4.40
N GLY A 33 5.08 -13.13 5.68
CA GLY A 33 5.00 -14.39 6.39
C GLY A 33 3.89 -15.28 5.88
N VAL A 34 2.68 -14.75 5.65
CA VAL A 34 1.53 -15.60 5.27
C VAL A 34 1.64 -16.11 3.83
N PRO A 35 1.98 -15.31 2.81
CA PRO A 35 2.26 -15.85 1.47
C PRO A 35 3.41 -16.86 1.47
N TRP A 36 4.47 -16.59 2.21
CA TRP A 36 5.60 -17.51 2.35
C TRP A 36 5.19 -18.82 3.02
N PHE A 37 4.41 -18.76 4.10
CA PHE A 37 3.86 -19.93 4.79
C PHE A 37 3.00 -20.79 3.86
N VAL A 38 2.08 -20.16 3.10
CA VAL A 38 1.22 -20.88 2.14
C VAL A 38 2.05 -21.49 1.00
N LEU A 39 3.03 -20.75 0.48
CA LEU A 39 3.91 -21.26 -0.56
C LEU A 39 4.76 -22.43 -0.08
N GLN A 40 5.29 -22.39 1.14
CA GLN A 40 6.05 -23.50 1.73
C GLN A 40 5.19 -24.72 2.03
N SER A 41 4.02 -24.53 2.62
CA SER A 41 3.15 -25.64 3.05
C SER A 41 2.41 -26.32 1.90
N THR A 42 2.10 -25.57 0.82
CA THR A 42 1.27 -26.09 -0.28
C THR A 42 2.03 -26.30 -1.59
N GLY A 43 3.16 -25.61 -1.78
CA GLY A 43 3.91 -25.60 -3.03
C GLY A 43 3.19 -24.92 -4.22
N SER A 44 1.99 -24.33 -4.03
CA SER A 44 1.15 -23.79 -5.08
C SER A 44 1.19 -22.27 -5.13
N ALA A 45 1.60 -21.72 -6.27
CA ALA A 45 1.55 -20.31 -6.54
C ALA A 45 0.10 -19.80 -6.68
N ALA A 46 -0.83 -20.62 -7.22
CA ALA A 46 -2.24 -20.25 -7.29
C ALA A 46 -2.86 -20.06 -5.90
N LYS A 47 -2.55 -20.93 -4.92
CA LYS A 47 -3.01 -20.74 -3.54
C LYS A 47 -2.43 -19.48 -2.93
N THR A 48 -1.17 -19.14 -3.21
CA THR A 48 -0.56 -17.88 -2.78
C THR A 48 -1.26 -16.67 -3.41
N GLY A 49 -1.62 -16.74 -4.68
CA GLY A 49 -2.41 -15.72 -5.38
C GLY A 49 -3.84 -15.56 -4.81
N ILE A 50 -4.54 -16.68 -4.53
CA ILE A 50 -5.85 -16.66 -3.86
C ILE A 50 -5.75 -16.01 -2.49
N LEU A 51 -4.71 -16.35 -1.72
CA LEU A 51 -4.46 -15.74 -0.42
C LEU A 51 -4.26 -14.23 -0.54
N ALA A 52 -3.41 -13.78 -1.47
CA ALA A 52 -3.18 -12.35 -1.70
C ALA A 52 -4.48 -11.60 -2.06
N PHE A 53 -5.34 -12.23 -2.86
CA PHE A 53 -6.67 -11.72 -3.15
C PHE A 53 -7.54 -11.61 -1.90
N CYS A 54 -7.59 -12.65 -1.06
CA CYS A 54 -8.32 -12.67 0.20
C CYS A 54 -7.79 -11.64 1.22
N MET A 55 -6.51 -11.32 1.20
CA MET A 55 -5.92 -10.30 2.07
C MET A 55 -6.29 -8.89 1.63
N LEU A 56 -6.30 -8.61 0.32
CA LEU A 56 -6.38 -7.25 -0.21
C LEU A 56 -7.78 -6.82 -0.57
N LEU A 57 -8.61 -7.69 -1.13
CA LEU A 57 -9.98 -7.34 -1.51
C LEU A 57 -10.81 -6.80 -0.34
N PRO A 58 -10.79 -7.43 0.87
CA PRO A 58 -11.53 -6.90 2.01
C PRO A 58 -11.04 -5.53 2.49
N VAL A 59 -9.74 -5.22 2.34
CA VAL A 59 -9.19 -3.89 2.65
C VAL A 59 -9.86 -2.82 1.77
N VAL A 60 -9.97 -3.10 0.47
CA VAL A 60 -10.60 -2.19 -0.50
C VAL A 60 -12.09 -1.99 -0.18
N LEU A 61 -12.79 -3.08 0.11
CA LEU A 61 -14.21 -3.03 0.47
C LEU A 61 -14.44 -2.29 1.81
N ALA A 62 -13.59 -2.56 2.80
CA ALA A 62 -13.68 -1.92 4.11
C ALA A 62 -13.40 -0.41 4.05
N ALA A 63 -12.51 0.04 3.16
CA ALA A 63 -12.20 1.46 3.01
C ALA A 63 -13.45 2.30 2.68
N VAL A 64 -14.39 1.74 1.91
CA VAL A 64 -15.65 2.40 1.55
C VAL A 64 -16.55 2.63 2.77
N VAL A 65 -16.57 1.70 3.71
CA VAL A 65 -17.45 1.74 4.89
C VAL A 65 -16.76 2.27 6.14
N SER A 66 -15.46 2.51 6.09
CA SER A 66 -14.65 2.95 7.24
C SER A 66 -15.15 4.26 7.86
N GLY A 67 -15.50 5.26 7.04
CA GLY A 67 -16.00 6.54 7.52
C GLY A 67 -17.23 6.41 8.41
N PRO A 68 -18.35 5.88 7.90
CA PRO A 68 -19.58 5.66 8.70
C PRO A 68 -19.37 4.81 9.97
N VAL A 69 -18.48 3.83 9.91
CA VAL A 69 -18.15 2.98 11.07
C VAL A 69 -17.43 3.80 12.14
N ILE A 70 -16.45 4.61 11.75
CA ILE A 70 -15.68 5.47 12.66
C ILE A 70 -16.60 6.52 13.31
N ASP A 71 -17.48 7.13 12.53
CA ASP A 71 -18.40 8.17 13.02
C ASP A 71 -19.42 7.64 14.04
N ARG A 72 -19.83 6.36 13.91
CA ARG A 72 -20.80 5.74 14.83
C ARG A 72 -20.18 5.17 16.10
N ILE A 73 -19.01 4.52 15.98
CA ILE A 73 -18.36 3.78 17.07
C ILE A 73 -17.37 4.66 17.83
N GLY A 74 -16.79 5.67 17.15
CA GLY A 74 -15.75 6.53 17.67
C GLY A 74 -14.34 6.07 17.27
N ARG A 75 -13.47 7.04 16.98
CA ARG A 75 -12.11 6.84 16.43
C ARG A 75 -11.23 5.94 17.30
N ARG A 76 -11.27 6.16 18.63
CA ARG A 76 -10.50 5.39 19.60
C ARG A 76 -10.93 3.93 19.63
N ARG A 77 -12.23 3.68 19.76
CA ARG A 77 -12.79 2.32 19.85
C ARG A 77 -12.53 1.52 18.58
N VAL A 78 -12.72 2.14 17.41
CA VAL A 78 -12.48 1.50 16.10
C VAL A 78 -11.01 1.10 15.98
N SER A 79 -10.05 2.00 16.26
CA SER A 79 -8.62 1.68 16.13
C SER A 79 -8.19 0.57 17.08
N VAL A 80 -8.61 0.62 18.35
CA VAL A 80 -8.26 -0.42 19.35
C VAL A 80 -8.90 -1.76 19.01
N ALA A 81 -10.19 -1.77 18.66
CA ALA A 81 -10.87 -3.00 18.27
C ALA A 81 -10.26 -3.61 17.00
N SER A 82 -9.89 -2.79 16.02
CA SER A 82 -9.22 -3.23 14.80
C SER A 82 -7.91 -3.94 15.11
N ASP A 83 -7.04 -3.36 15.93
CA ASP A 83 -5.77 -3.99 16.29
C ASP A 83 -5.98 -5.31 17.05
N LEU A 84 -6.90 -5.36 18.01
CA LEU A 84 -7.18 -6.58 18.76
C LEU A 84 -7.78 -7.69 17.89
N LEU A 85 -8.67 -7.35 16.98
CA LEU A 85 -9.25 -8.31 16.04
C LEU A 85 -8.20 -8.79 15.03
N CYS A 86 -7.31 -7.92 14.56
CA CYS A 86 -6.18 -8.31 13.72
C CYS A 86 -5.22 -9.22 14.50
N ALA A 87 -4.88 -8.88 15.76
CA ALA A 87 -4.07 -9.72 16.61
C ALA A 87 -4.65 -11.14 16.76
N ALA A 88 -5.95 -11.22 17.04
CA ALA A 88 -6.65 -12.51 17.20
C ALA A 88 -6.67 -13.31 15.89
N ALA A 89 -6.97 -12.66 14.77
CA ALA A 89 -7.03 -13.32 13.45
C ALA A 89 -5.65 -13.83 13.01
N VAL A 90 -4.59 -13.02 13.20
CA VAL A 90 -3.22 -13.42 12.84
C VAL A 90 -2.71 -14.53 13.77
N ALA A 91 -2.95 -14.43 15.08
CA ALA A 91 -2.55 -15.47 16.05
C ALA A 91 -3.28 -16.80 15.81
N ALA A 92 -4.52 -16.77 15.33
CA ALA A 92 -5.28 -17.97 15.05
C ALA A 92 -4.60 -18.88 14.01
N VAL A 93 -3.87 -18.33 13.03
CA VAL A 93 -3.19 -19.12 11.99
C VAL A 93 -2.18 -20.10 12.62
N PRO A 94 -1.13 -19.64 13.34
CA PRO A 94 -0.18 -20.56 13.95
C PRO A 94 -0.79 -21.44 15.04
N LEU A 95 -1.77 -20.95 15.81
CA LEU A 95 -2.43 -21.75 16.84
C LEU A 95 -3.21 -22.92 16.23
N LEU A 96 -3.96 -22.72 15.15
CA LEU A 96 -4.64 -23.78 14.41
C LEU A 96 -3.66 -24.74 13.73
N GLN A 97 -2.51 -24.23 13.28
CA GLN A 97 -1.43 -25.05 12.72
C GLN A 97 -0.84 -25.97 13.80
N PHE A 98 -0.52 -25.44 14.97
CA PHE A 98 -0.01 -26.25 16.09
C PHE A 98 -1.04 -27.28 16.60
N ALA A 99 -2.33 -26.97 16.49
CA ALA A 99 -3.40 -27.91 16.79
C ALA A 99 -3.60 -28.98 15.68
N GLY A 100 -2.93 -28.86 14.54
CA GLY A 100 -3.03 -29.78 13.42
C GLY A 100 -4.35 -29.73 12.65
N VAL A 101 -5.17 -28.67 12.82
CA VAL A 101 -6.49 -28.54 12.21
C VAL A 101 -6.56 -27.45 11.13
N LEU A 102 -5.45 -26.73 10.89
CA LEU A 102 -5.43 -25.62 9.94
C LEU A 102 -5.68 -26.11 8.51
N GLN A 103 -6.68 -25.53 7.86
CA GLN A 103 -6.97 -25.75 6.45
C GLN A 103 -6.78 -24.45 5.67
N PHE A 104 -6.47 -24.55 4.38
CA PHE A 104 -6.20 -23.41 3.50
C PHE A 104 -7.32 -22.34 3.51
N TRP A 105 -8.58 -22.78 3.44
CA TRP A 105 -9.71 -21.87 3.48
C TRP A 105 -9.80 -21.07 4.80
N MET A 106 -9.36 -21.65 5.92
CA MET A 106 -9.30 -20.95 7.21
C MET A 106 -8.26 -19.84 7.17
N VAL A 107 -7.09 -20.08 6.56
CA VAL A 107 -6.07 -19.03 6.36
C VAL A 107 -6.64 -17.90 5.52
N CYS A 108 -7.32 -18.19 4.41
CA CYS A 108 -7.96 -17.20 3.56
C CYS A 108 -9.01 -16.38 4.34
N LEU A 109 -9.86 -17.04 5.14
CA LEU A 109 -10.88 -16.37 5.95
C LEU A 109 -10.26 -15.45 7.02
N LEU A 110 -9.27 -15.94 7.77
CA LEU A 110 -8.59 -15.17 8.81
C LEU A 110 -7.87 -13.95 8.22
N MET A 111 -7.22 -14.12 7.06
CA MET A 111 -6.57 -13.01 6.37
C MET A 111 -7.59 -12.02 5.77
N ALA A 112 -8.72 -12.49 5.28
CA ALA A 112 -9.81 -11.63 4.85
C ALA A 112 -10.37 -10.80 6.02
N MET A 113 -10.54 -11.40 7.20
CA MET A 113 -10.93 -10.68 8.41
C MET A 113 -9.88 -9.63 8.82
N THR A 114 -8.59 -10.00 8.77
CA THR A 114 -7.50 -9.05 9.05
C THR A 114 -7.58 -7.85 8.11
N GLY A 115 -7.74 -8.07 6.79
CA GLY A 115 -7.92 -6.98 5.83
C GLY A 115 -9.15 -6.10 6.11
N LEU A 116 -10.26 -6.72 6.45
CA LEU A 116 -11.53 -6.03 6.75
C LEU A 116 -11.42 -5.11 7.99
N PHE A 117 -10.76 -5.56 9.04
CA PHE A 117 -10.64 -4.80 10.28
C PHE A 117 -9.52 -3.76 10.23
N ARG A 118 -8.44 -4.01 9.50
CA ARG A 118 -7.28 -3.13 9.44
C ARG A 118 -7.61 -1.77 8.83
N SER A 119 -8.35 -1.73 7.72
CA SER A 119 -8.65 -0.50 6.99
C SER A 119 -9.36 0.57 7.84
N PRO A 120 -10.43 0.25 8.61
CA PRO A 120 -11.03 1.22 9.53
C PRO A 120 -10.08 1.72 10.62
N GLY A 121 -9.22 0.84 11.14
CA GLY A 121 -8.23 1.20 12.17
C GLY A 121 -7.22 2.23 11.68
N GLU A 122 -6.63 2.01 10.51
CA GLU A 122 -5.69 2.93 9.88
C GLU A 122 -6.35 4.28 9.56
N THR A 123 -7.57 4.26 9.02
CA THR A 123 -8.35 5.47 8.74
C THR A 123 -8.63 6.26 10.02
N ALA A 124 -9.02 5.59 11.11
CA ALA A 124 -9.29 6.23 12.39
C ALA A 124 -8.06 6.95 12.96
N ARG A 125 -6.86 6.37 12.79
CA ARG A 125 -5.58 6.99 13.19
C ARG A 125 -5.26 8.22 12.35
N GLY A 126 -5.40 8.13 11.04
CA GLY A 126 -5.14 9.24 10.12
C GLY A 126 -6.04 10.45 10.40
N VAL A 127 -7.31 10.23 10.70
CA VAL A 127 -8.29 11.30 11.01
C VAL A 127 -7.97 12.00 12.34
N LEU A 128 -7.22 11.39 13.25
CA LEU A 128 -6.79 12.03 14.51
C LEU A 128 -5.58 12.94 14.36
N LEU A 129 -4.84 12.87 13.26
CA LEU A 129 -3.58 13.56 13.08
C LEU A 129 -3.68 15.10 13.24
N PRO A 130 -4.69 15.81 12.70
CA PRO A 130 -4.84 17.26 12.92
C PRO A 130 -4.99 17.62 14.40
N THR A 131 -5.83 16.89 15.14
CA THR A 131 -6.04 17.12 16.57
C THR A 131 -4.77 16.86 17.39
N LEU A 132 -3.99 15.84 17.01
CA LEU A 132 -2.72 15.52 17.65
C LEU A 132 -1.65 16.58 17.36
N ALA A 133 -1.61 17.11 16.13
CA ALA A 133 -0.69 18.18 15.74
C ALA A 133 -0.97 19.47 16.51
N GLU A 134 -2.24 19.86 16.62
CA GLU A 134 -2.70 21.02 17.37
C GLU A 134 -2.30 20.92 18.85
N ARG A 135 -2.57 19.76 19.49
CA ARG A 135 -2.21 19.53 20.90
C ARG A 135 -0.70 19.48 21.13
N ALA A 136 0.06 19.01 20.14
CA ALA A 136 1.52 19.01 20.18
C ALA A 136 2.15 20.40 19.89
N GLY A 137 1.35 21.41 19.58
CA GLY A 137 1.82 22.74 19.23
C GLY A 137 2.68 22.76 17.96
N MET A 138 2.40 21.91 16.98
CA MET A 138 3.17 21.85 15.74
C MET A 138 2.29 21.99 14.49
N PRO A 139 2.85 22.50 13.37
CA PRO A 139 2.14 22.58 12.11
C PRO A 139 1.70 21.20 11.63
N LEU A 140 0.48 21.10 11.09
CA LEU A 140 -0.07 19.85 10.55
C LEU A 140 0.83 19.22 9.47
N THR A 141 1.46 20.05 8.64
CA THR A 141 2.42 19.60 7.62
C THR A 141 3.61 18.85 8.22
N ARG A 142 4.11 19.30 9.37
CA ARG A 142 5.21 18.64 10.08
C ARG A 142 4.74 17.33 10.72
N ALA A 143 3.56 17.32 11.33
CA ALA A 143 2.98 16.10 11.92
C ALA A 143 2.70 15.06 10.85
N ALA A 144 2.14 15.45 9.70
CA ALA A 144 1.92 14.58 8.56
C ALA A 144 3.22 14.03 7.98
N GLY A 145 4.24 14.88 7.82
CA GLY A 145 5.57 14.45 7.37
C GLY A 145 6.22 13.43 8.32
N LEU A 146 6.07 13.61 9.64
CA LEU A 146 6.53 12.64 10.64
C LEU A 146 5.75 11.32 10.56
N TYR A 147 4.43 11.38 10.40
CA TYR A 147 3.56 10.21 10.28
C TYR A 147 3.90 9.38 9.04
N ASP A 148 3.98 10.02 7.87
CA ASP A 148 4.32 9.34 6.61
C ASP A 148 5.77 8.87 6.58
N GLY A 149 6.71 9.67 7.08
CA GLY A 149 8.11 9.30 7.18
C GLY A 149 8.32 8.08 8.08
N ALA A 150 7.70 8.08 9.27
CA ALA A 150 7.74 6.94 10.19
C ALA A 150 7.12 5.68 9.55
N ALA A 151 5.99 5.83 8.85
CA ALA A 151 5.34 4.71 8.15
C ALA A 151 6.24 4.09 7.08
N ARG A 152 6.93 4.93 6.29
CA ARG A 152 7.88 4.45 5.26
C ARG A 152 9.09 3.74 5.88
N CYS A 153 9.68 4.33 6.92
CA CYS A 153 10.79 3.70 7.66
C CYS A 153 10.35 2.36 8.27
N ALA A 154 9.15 2.30 8.85
CA ALA A 154 8.58 1.08 9.41
C ALA A 154 8.38 -0.01 8.34
N ALA A 155 7.86 0.35 7.17
CA ALA A 155 7.67 -0.59 6.07
C ALA A 155 9.00 -1.17 5.56
N MET A 156 10.01 -0.32 5.39
CA MET A 156 11.36 -0.75 4.96
C MET A 156 12.00 -1.69 5.99
N THR A 157 12.01 -1.26 7.27
CA THR A 157 12.58 -2.05 8.36
C THR A 157 11.79 -3.35 8.56
N GLY A 158 10.46 -3.28 8.51
CA GLY A 158 9.57 -4.43 8.65
C GLY A 158 9.77 -5.47 7.55
N SER A 159 10.02 -5.06 6.32
CA SER A 159 10.31 -5.98 5.21
C SER A 159 11.66 -6.71 5.41
N ALA A 160 12.71 -5.99 5.80
CA ALA A 160 14.02 -6.60 6.08
C ALA A 160 13.95 -7.55 7.29
N LEU A 161 13.32 -7.10 8.38
CA LEU A 161 13.11 -7.90 9.57
C LEU A 161 12.24 -9.14 9.28
N GLY A 162 11.21 -8.98 8.45
CA GLY A 162 10.31 -10.06 8.08
C GLY A 162 11.04 -11.22 7.43
N GLY A 163 11.89 -10.96 6.44
CA GLY A 163 12.71 -11.98 5.80
C GLY A 163 13.67 -12.68 6.77
N ALA A 164 14.36 -11.91 7.60
CA ALA A 164 15.31 -12.45 8.60
C ALA A 164 14.59 -13.28 9.68
N LEU A 165 13.47 -12.77 10.20
CA LEU A 165 12.69 -13.47 11.23
C LEU A 165 12.07 -14.77 10.71
N ILE A 166 11.58 -14.78 9.45
CA ILE A 166 11.06 -16.00 8.83
C ILE A 166 12.16 -17.06 8.73
N ALA A 167 13.40 -16.68 8.39
CA ALA A 167 14.51 -17.61 8.29
C ALA A 167 14.95 -18.19 9.65
N VAL A 168 14.88 -17.39 10.71
CA VAL A 168 15.34 -17.81 12.05
C VAL A 168 14.25 -18.50 12.86
N LEU A 169 13.03 -17.96 12.81
CA LEU A 169 11.91 -18.41 13.67
C LEU A 169 10.93 -19.33 12.92
N GLY A 170 10.96 -19.32 11.61
CA GLY A 170 9.91 -19.92 10.76
C GLY A 170 8.70 -18.99 10.60
N PRO A 171 7.92 -19.18 9.51
CA PRO A 171 6.80 -18.29 9.19
C PRO A 171 5.68 -18.33 10.26
N GLU A 172 5.43 -19.46 10.90
CA GLU A 172 4.39 -19.60 11.93
C GLU A 172 4.70 -18.73 13.15
N ASN A 173 5.95 -18.76 13.64
CA ASN A 173 6.35 -17.97 14.80
C ASN A 173 6.41 -16.48 14.50
N VAL A 174 6.74 -16.10 13.25
CA VAL A 174 6.70 -14.70 12.81
C VAL A 174 5.28 -14.13 12.87
N LEU A 175 4.27 -14.94 12.59
CA LEU A 175 2.86 -14.52 12.74
C LEU A 175 2.48 -14.31 14.23
N LEU A 176 3.06 -15.08 15.17
CA LEU A 176 2.88 -14.80 16.60
C LEU A 176 3.54 -13.48 17.01
N VAL A 177 4.72 -13.19 16.48
CA VAL A 177 5.38 -11.89 16.69
C VAL A 177 4.50 -10.75 16.15
N ASP A 178 3.92 -10.90 14.96
CA ASP A 178 3.02 -9.90 14.42
C ASP A 178 1.75 -9.73 15.27
N ALA A 179 1.12 -10.82 15.67
CA ALA A 179 -0.02 -10.75 16.60
C ALA A 179 0.34 -9.99 17.88
N ALA A 180 1.56 -10.20 18.42
CA ALA A 180 2.04 -9.45 19.58
C ALA A 180 2.24 -7.96 19.26
N THR A 181 2.70 -7.60 18.06
CA THR A 181 2.81 -6.18 17.66
C THR A 181 1.45 -5.47 17.66
N PHE A 182 0.40 -6.09 17.14
CA PHE A 182 -0.97 -5.57 17.22
C PHE A 182 -1.47 -5.49 18.68
N ALA A 183 -1.21 -6.53 19.48
CA ALA A 183 -1.61 -6.54 20.88
C ALA A 183 -0.93 -5.45 21.72
N VAL A 184 0.30 -5.04 21.35
CA VAL A 184 1.03 -3.93 21.98
C VAL A 184 0.58 -2.57 21.41
N ALA A 185 0.32 -2.49 20.10
CA ALA A 185 -0.12 -1.25 19.46
C ALA A 185 -1.47 -0.77 19.99
N ALA A 186 -2.41 -1.69 20.26
CA ALA A 186 -3.75 -1.36 20.76
C ALA A 186 -3.75 -0.58 22.09
N PRO A 187 -3.13 -1.04 23.20
CA PRO A 187 -3.08 -0.30 24.44
C PRO A 187 -2.23 0.98 24.34
N LEU A 188 -1.14 0.97 23.56
CA LEU A 188 -0.30 2.13 23.35
C LEU A 188 -1.08 3.27 22.66
N PHE A 189 -1.84 2.92 21.63
CA PHE A 189 -2.75 3.85 20.99
C PHE A 189 -3.85 4.34 21.95
N ALA A 190 -4.49 3.40 22.66
CA ALA A 190 -5.55 3.72 23.63
C ALA A 190 -5.08 4.68 24.73
N TYR A 191 -3.82 4.51 25.18
CA TYR A 191 -3.19 5.41 26.13
C TYR A 191 -2.90 6.78 25.52
N GLY A 192 -2.32 6.83 24.30
CA GLY A 192 -1.94 8.05 23.62
C GLY A 192 -3.12 8.98 23.32
N VAL A 193 -4.30 8.42 23.07
CA VAL A 193 -5.51 9.21 22.77
C VAL A 193 -6.40 9.43 24.01
N ARG A 194 -5.94 9.10 25.23
CA ARG A 194 -6.66 9.38 26.48
C ARG A 194 -6.82 10.88 26.66
N GLY A 195 -8.07 11.32 26.94
CA GLY A 195 -8.37 12.74 27.17
C GLY A 195 -8.35 13.61 25.91
N LEU A 196 -8.23 13.01 24.72
CA LEU A 196 -8.61 13.72 23.49
C LEU A 196 -10.15 13.81 23.47
N PRO A 197 -10.70 14.98 23.11
CA PRO A 197 -12.14 15.09 22.90
C PRO A 197 -12.52 14.02 21.86
N GLU A 198 -13.34 13.05 22.24
CA GLU A 198 -14.06 12.31 21.24
C GLU A 198 -14.83 13.36 20.48
N ALA A 199 -14.47 13.60 19.22
CA ALA A 199 -15.27 14.50 18.40
C ALA A 199 -16.69 13.96 18.49
N GLN A 200 -17.49 14.63 19.30
CA GLN A 200 -18.92 14.39 19.33
C GLN A 200 -19.32 14.40 17.86
N SER A 201 -19.94 13.33 17.41
CA SER A 201 -20.49 13.24 16.06
C SER A 201 -21.26 14.55 15.84
N ARG A 202 -20.58 15.50 15.16
CA ARG A 202 -21.24 16.73 14.75
C ARG A 202 -22.43 16.31 13.93
N GLY A 203 -23.59 16.46 14.52
CA GLY A 203 -24.92 16.23 14.02
C GLY A 203 -25.02 15.08 13.02
N ARG A 204 -25.89 14.11 13.28
CA ARG A 204 -26.33 13.04 12.40
C ARG A 204 -25.72 13.18 11.01
N ALA A 205 -24.58 12.49 10.77
CA ALA A 205 -24.06 12.40 9.42
C ALA A 205 -25.25 11.98 8.57
N GLU A 206 -25.67 12.81 7.65
CA GLU A 206 -26.74 12.42 6.73
C GLU A 206 -26.37 11.06 6.18
N PRO A 207 -27.29 10.10 6.17
CA PRO A 207 -26.97 8.78 5.68
C PRO A 207 -26.38 8.98 4.28
N VAL A 208 -25.12 8.62 4.11
CA VAL A 208 -24.48 8.69 2.80
C VAL A 208 -25.37 7.90 1.86
N SER A 209 -26.19 8.61 1.10
CA SER A 209 -27.11 7.97 0.17
C SER A 209 -26.25 7.22 -0.84
N LEU A 210 -26.42 5.93 -0.93
CA LEU A 210 -25.71 5.10 -1.92
C LEU A 210 -25.88 5.67 -3.34
N ARG A 211 -27.01 6.35 -3.58
CA ARG A 211 -27.26 7.09 -4.83
C ARG A 211 -26.36 8.32 -4.98
N ALA A 212 -26.15 9.09 -3.91
CA ALA A 212 -25.26 10.26 -3.93
C ALA A 212 -23.81 9.81 -4.17
N TYR A 213 -23.36 8.80 -3.43
CA TYR A 213 -22.02 8.22 -3.62
C TYR A 213 -21.79 7.68 -5.04
N ARG A 214 -22.76 6.92 -5.59
CA ARG A 214 -22.69 6.44 -6.97
C ARG A 214 -22.70 7.58 -7.99
N ARG A 215 -23.43 8.67 -7.73
CA ARG A 215 -23.43 9.85 -8.59
C ARG A 215 -22.09 10.56 -8.57
N GLU A 216 -21.49 10.74 -7.40
CA GLU A 216 -20.17 11.36 -7.25
C GLU A 216 -19.08 10.53 -7.94
N LEU A 217 -19.10 9.20 -7.78
CA LEU A 217 -18.20 8.31 -8.51
C LEU A 217 -18.42 8.40 -10.03
N ALA A 218 -19.67 8.44 -10.48
CA ALA A 218 -19.99 8.55 -11.90
C ALA A 218 -19.54 9.89 -12.49
N GLU A 219 -19.64 10.99 -11.74
CA GLU A 219 -19.14 12.30 -12.16
C GLU A 219 -17.60 12.28 -12.25
N GLY A 220 -16.90 11.72 -11.26
CA GLY A 220 -15.45 11.52 -11.30
C GLY A 220 -15.02 10.65 -12.48
N TYR A 221 -15.70 9.53 -12.69
CA TYR A 221 -15.42 8.64 -13.83
C TYR A 221 -15.63 9.34 -15.18
N ARG A 222 -16.73 10.09 -15.34
CA ARG A 222 -16.99 10.84 -16.58
C ARG A 222 -15.90 11.86 -16.86
N PHE A 223 -15.44 12.57 -15.84
CA PHE A 223 -14.36 13.55 -16.00
C PHE A 223 -13.04 12.87 -16.41
N VAL A 224 -12.68 11.75 -15.75
CA VAL A 224 -11.49 10.97 -16.12
C VAL A 224 -11.60 10.45 -17.55
N ALA A 225 -12.74 9.90 -17.94
CA ALA A 225 -12.98 9.38 -19.29
C ALA A 225 -12.98 10.48 -20.37
N ALA A 226 -13.43 11.69 -20.02
CA ALA A 226 -13.42 12.84 -20.91
C ALA A 226 -12.04 13.51 -21.03
N THR A 227 -11.12 13.24 -20.10
CA THR A 227 -9.78 13.85 -20.09
C THR A 227 -8.74 12.81 -20.53
N PRO A 228 -8.27 12.83 -21.79
CA PRO A 228 -7.43 11.75 -22.35
C PRO A 228 -6.16 11.47 -21.55
N LEU A 229 -5.51 12.51 -20.99
CA LEU A 229 -4.32 12.34 -20.16
C LEU A 229 -4.63 11.60 -18.84
N LEU A 230 -5.72 11.97 -18.17
CA LEU A 230 -6.11 11.32 -16.92
C LEU A 230 -6.58 9.88 -17.14
N LEU A 231 -7.28 9.61 -18.24
CA LEU A 231 -7.67 8.26 -18.63
C LEU A 231 -6.45 7.39 -18.90
N ALA A 232 -5.48 7.92 -19.67
CA ALA A 232 -4.24 7.22 -19.96
C ALA A 232 -3.43 6.92 -18.68
N LEU A 233 -3.31 7.91 -17.77
CA LEU A 233 -2.68 7.73 -16.47
C LEU A 233 -3.39 6.66 -15.62
N CYS A 234 -4.72 6.70 -15.57
CA CYS A 234 -5.52 5.75 -14.81
C CYS A 234 -5.35 4.32 -15.34
N LEU A 235 -5.48 4.11 -16.65
CA LEU A 235 -5.34 2.80 -17.27
C LEU A 235 -3.92 2.23 -17.10
N MET A 236 -2.90 3.05 -17.31
CA MET A 236 -1.52 2.64 -17.11
C MET A 236 -1.24 2.27 -15.65
N THR A 237 -1.68 3.12 -14.70
CA THR A 237 -1.49 2.86 -13.27
C THR A 237 -2.26 1.60 -12.82
N LEU A 238 -3.47 1.39 -13.31
CA LEU A 238 -4.27 0.21 -13.02
C LEU A 238 -3.56 -1.07 -13.48
N THR A 239 -3.03 -1.07 -14.72
CA THR A 239 -2.30 -2.22 -15.27
C THR A 239 -1.00 -2.47 -14.51
N THR A 240 -0.18 -1.42 -14.31
CA THR A 240 1.11 -1.57 -13.61
C THR A 240 0.95 -1.99 -12.16
N ARG A 241 -0.05 -1.45 -11.43
CA ARG A 241 -0.34 -1.86 -10.04
C ARG A 241 -0.78 -3.31 -9.91
N GLY A 242 -1.57 -3.81 -10.88
CA GLY A 242 -1.90 -5.23 -10.92
C GLY A 242 -0.65 -6.10 -11.11
N LEU A 243 0.22 -5.74 -12.06
CA LEU A 243 1.48 -6.45 -12.31
C LEU A 243 2.46 -6.35 -11.14
N ASP A 244 2.56 -5.17 -10.50
CA ASP A 244 3.38 -4.96 -9.30
C ASP A 244 2.92 -5.85 -8.14
N GLN A 245 1.61 -6.02 -7.98
CA GLN A 245 1.06 -6.90 -6.95
C GLN A 245 1.32 -8.38 -7.28
N GLY A 246 1.18 -8.77 -8.55
CA GLY A 246 1.57 -10.11 -9.00
C GLY A 246 3.04 -10.41 -8.74
N TRP A 247 3.90 -9.42 -8.98
CA TRP A 247 5.32 -9.51 -8.65
C TRP A 247 5.56 -9.70 -7.15
N SER A 248 5.06 -8.77 -6.33
CA SER A 248 5.38 -8.75 -4.90
C SER A 248 4.74 -9.87 -4.10
N ALA A 249 3.52 -10.29 -4.45
CA ALA A 249 2.78 -11.29 -3.69
C ALA A 249 3.06 -12.73 -4.14
N VAL A 250 3.47 -12.96 -5.39
CA VAL A 250 3.61 -14.29 -5.96
C VAL A 250 4.96 -14.51 -6.63
N LEU A 251 5.30 -13.74 -7.67
CA LEU A 251 6.45 -14.03 -8.52
C LEU A 251 7.78 -13.91 -7.76
N LEU A 252 7.96 -12.83 -6.99
CA LEU A 252 9.18 -12.65 -6.20
C LEU A 252 9.32 -13.68 -5.06
N PRO A 253 8.29 -14.01 -4.27
CA PRO A 253 8.34 -15.12 -3.31
C PRO A 253 8.64 -16.48 -3.95
N VAL A 254 8.02 -16.81 -5.09
CA VAL A 254 8.28 -18.06 -5.82
C VAL A 254 9.73 -18.09 -6.28
N HIS A 255 10.22 -17.04 -6.94
CA HIS A 255 11.60 -16.94 -7.39
C HIS A 255 12.60 -17.01 -6.22
N ALA A 256 12.31 -16.33 -5.10
CA ALA A 256 13.15 -16.40 -3.90
C ALA A 256 13.25 -17.80 -3.29
N ARG A 257 12.15 -18.57 -3.38
CA ARG A 257 12.11 -19.95 -2.88
C ARG A 257 12.84 -20.93 -3.80
N GLU A 258 12.70 -20.78 -5.10
CA GLU A 258 13.21 -21.75 -6.09
C GLU A 258 14.66 -21.50 -6.52
N GLU A 259 15.05 -20.22 -6.63
CA GLU A 259 16.32 -19.83 -7.24
C GLU A 259 17.28 -19.08 -6.29
N LEU A 260 16.75 -18.44 -5.21
CA LEU A 260 17.56 -17.65 -4.28
C LEU A 260 17.73 -18.35 -2.93
N GLY A 261 18.36 -17.66 -1.97
CA GLY A 261 18.62 -18.15 -0.61
C GLY A 261 17.41 -18.20 0.32
N GLY A 262 16.20 -17.94 -0.19
CA GLY A 262 14.95 -18.04 0.58
C GLY A 262 14.40 -16.71 1.10
N SER A 263 13.82 -16.73 2.30
CA SER A 263 13.09 -15.57 2.87
C SER A 263 13.99 -14.38 3.21
N VAL A 264 15.27 -14.61 3.52
CA VAL A 264 16.23 -13.53 3.80
C VAL A 264 16.44 -12.69 2.55
N ASP A 265 16.69 -13.33 1.41
CA ASP A 265 16.91 -12.65 0.15
C ASP A 265 15.64 -11.88 -0.27
N LEU A 266 14.45 -12.47 -0.09
CA LEU A 266 13.18 -11.80 -0.30
C LEU A 266 13.07 -10.51 0.53
N GLY A 267 13.42 -10.58 1.82
CA GLY A 267 13.40 -9.42 2.71
C GLY A 267 14.40 -8.34 2.33
N LEU A 268 15.62 -8.72 1.98
CA LEU A 268 16.69 -7.80 1.57
C LEU A 268 16.36 -7.11 0.25
N LEU A 269 15.78 -7.83 -0.73
CA LEU A 269 15.33 -7.26 -2.01
C LEU A 269 14.25 -6.20 -1.80
N ASN A 270 13.24 -6.50 -0.99
CA ASN A 270 12.18 -5.52 -0.65
C ASN A 270 12.72 -4.32 0.13
N ALA A 271 13.67 -4.54 1.05
CA ALA A 271 14.32 -3.45 1.79
C ALA A 271 15.15 -2.56 0.87
N ALA A 272 15.95 -3.14 -0.03
CA ALA A 272 16.74 -2.40 -1.00
C ALA A 272 15.86 -1.53 -1.91
N PHE A 273 14.77 -2.09 -2.42
CA PHE A 273 13.76 -1.33 -3.16
C PHE A 273 13.22 -0.16 -2.34
N GLY A 274 12.77 -0.41 -1.11
CA GLY A 274 12.16 0.61 -0.25
C GLY A 274 13.12 1.75 0.10
N VAL A 275 14.37 1.43 0.50
CA VAL A 275 15.41 2.44 0.80
C VAL A 275 15.69 3.32 -0.41
N CYS A 276 15.86 2.71 -1.58
CA CYS A 276 16.13 3.43 -2.81
C CYS A 276 14.92 4.24 -3.29
N ALA A 277 13.68 3.76 -3.04
CA ALA A 277 12.46 4.53 -3.36
C ALA A 277 12.34 5.80 -2.52
N LEU A 278 12.70 5.73 -1.24
CA LEU A 278 12.78 6.92 -0.39
C LEU A 278 13.86 7.89 -0.89
N ALA A 279 15.06 7.38 -1.20
CA ALA A 279 16.15 8.20 -1.74
C ALA A 279 15.74 8.88 -3.06
N GLY A 280 15.08 8.14 -3.98
CA GLY A 280 14.56 8.67 -5.24
C GLY A 280 13.54 9.79 -5.05
N ALA A 281 12.61 9.62 -4.11
CA ALA A 281 11.63 10.65 -3.78
C ALA A 281 12.27 11.92 -3.21
N LEU A 282 13.26 11.79 -2.33
CA LEU A 282 14.00 12.93 -1.77
C LEU A 282 14.82 13.66 -2.83
N VAL A 283 15.53 12.93 -3.67
CA VAL A 283 16.32 13.50 -4.77
C VAL A 283 15.41 14.24 -5.74
N TYR A 284 14.31 13.61 -6.15
CA TYR A 284 13.36 14.26 -7.06
C TYR A 284 12.71 15.50 -6.41
N GLY A 285 12.37 15.44 -5.13
CA GLY A 285 11.86 16.60 -4.38
C GLY A 285 12.81 17.80 -4.41
N ALA A 286 14.13 17.54 -4.38
CA ALA A 286 15.16 18.58 -4.39
C ALA A 286 15.45 19.14 -5.80
N VAL A 287 15.48 18.29 -6.83
CA VAL A 287 15.95 18.68 -8.17
C VAL A 287 14.91 18.52 -9.28
N GLY A 288 13.77 17.91 -9.01
CA GLY A 288 12.77 17.51 -10.00
C GLY A 288 12.20 18.68 -10.80
N SER A 289 12.12 19.89 -10.21
CA SER A 289 11.67 21.11 -10.89
C SER A 289 12.55 21.53 -12.09
N ARG A 290 13.78 21.00 -12.16
CA ARG A 290 14.74 21.32 -13.26
C ARG A 290 14.51 20.46 -14.51
N PHE A 291 13.73 19.37 -14.39
CA PHE A 291 13.55 18.41 -15.45
C PHE A 291 12.14 18.45 -16.02
N ARG A 292 12.01 18.14 -17.31
CA ARG A 292 10.70 17.96 -17.95
C ARG A 292 10.05 16.68 -17.42
N ARG A 293 8.76 16.74 -17.08
CA ARG A 293 8.06 15.63 -16.42
C ARG A 293 7.87 14.43 -17.34
N TRP A 294 7.50 14.65 -18.60
CA TRP A 294 7.23 13.56 -19.54
C TRP A 294 8.42 12.61 -19.77
N PRO A 295 9.66 13.07 -20.08
CA PRO A 295 10.78 12.16 -20.26
C PRO A 295 11.14 11.41 -18.97
N VAL A 296 11.17 12.12 -17.84
CA VAL A 296 11.49 11.53 -16.53
C VAL A 296 10.48 10.46 -16.16
N PHE A 297 9.20 10.73 -16.32
CA PHE A 297 8.11 9.80 -16.07
C PHE A 297 8.23 8.54 -16.96
N THR A 298 8.47 8.73 -18.24
CA THR A 298 8.58 7.63 -19.21
C THR A 298 9.77 6.73 -18.91
N ILE A 299 10.96 7.31 -18.69
CA ILE A 299 12.17 6.56 -18.35
C ILE A 299 11.96 5.83 -17.02
N ALA A 300 11.43 6.51 -16.01
CA ALA A 300 11.20 5.90 -14.71
C ALA A 300 10.28 4.68 -14.79
N PHE A 301 9.17 4.74 -15.55
CA PHE A 301 8.28 3.59 -15.71
C PHE A 301 8.90 2.43 -16.49
N ILE A 302 9.72 2.70 -17.50
CA ILE A 302 10.45 1.65 -18.23
C ILE A 302 11.44 0.96 -17.28
N VAL A 303 12.15 1.73 -16.47
CA VAL A 303 13.13 1.21 -15.48
C VAL A 303 12.44 0.42 -14.37
N VAL A 304 11.28 0.88 -13.89
CA VAL A 304 10.52 0.19 -12.83
C VAL A 304 9.99 -1.17 -13.29
N GLY A 305 9.61 -1.33 -14.55
CA GLY A 305 8.87 -2.50 -14.98
C GLY A 305 9.74 -3.63 -15.52
N LEU A 306 10.15 -3.48 -16.78
CA LEU A 306 10.72 -4.57 -17.57
C LEU A 306 11.98 -5.24 -16.95
N PRO A 307 13.00 -4.48 -16.45
CA PRO A 307 14.27 -5.07 -16.07
C PRO A 307 14.17 -6.15 -14.98
N ARG A 308 13.34 -5.95 -13.95
CA ARG A 308 13.20 -6.92 -12.85
C ARG A 308 12.66 -8.27 -13.34
N PHE A 309 11.68 -8.24 -14.26
CA PHE A 309 11.09 -9.46 -14.80
C PHE A 309 12.10 -10.21 -15.67
N LEU A 310 12.89 -9.50 -16.49
CA LEU A 310 13.94 -10.10 -17.31
C LEU A 310 15.05 -10.69 -16.44
N VAL A 311 15.54 -9.93 -15.47
CA VAL A 311 16.61 -10.42 -14.59
C VAL A 311 16.13 -11.66 -13.84
N ALA A 312 14.92 -11.64 -13.25
CA ALA A 312 14.38 -12.82 -12.56
C ALA A 312 14.11 -14.01 -13.50
N ALA A 313 13.76 -13.78 -14.78
CA ALA A 313 13.52 -14.86 -15.72
C ALA A 313 14.80 -15.56 -16.20
N PHE A 314 15.93 -14.85 -16.21
CA PHE A 314 17.18 -15.35 -16.78
C PHE A 314 18.31 -15.56 -15.78
N THR A 315 18.16 -15.10 -14.52
CA THR A 315 19.20 -15.24 -13.50
C THR A 315 18.64 -15.75 -12.18
N GLY A 316 19.21 -16.85 -11.67
CA GLY A 316 18.93 -17.38 -10.33
C GLY A 316 19.91 -16.83 -9.27
N THR A 317 20.37 -15.56 -9.39
CA THR A 317 21.36 -15.01 -8.49
C THR A 317 20.87 -13.72 -7.83
N PHE A 318 21.19 -13.56 -6.53
CA PHE A 318 20.76 -12.43 -5.72
C PHE A 318 21.26 -11.08 -6.22
N ALA A 319 22.57 -10.98 -6.55
CA ALA A 319 23.22 -9.70 -6.79
C ALA A 319 22.64 -8.90 -7.98
N PRO A 320 22.43 -9.46 -9.18
CA PRO A 320 21.81 -8.73 -10.29
C PRO A 320 20.40 -8.25 -9.95
N LEU A 321 19.61 -9.11 -9.28
CA LEU A 321 18.24 -8.76 -8.90
C LEU A 321 18.22 -7.65 -7.84
N ALA A 322 19.15 -7.67 -6.88
CA ALA A 322 19.29 -6.61 -5.87
C ALA A 322 19.64 -5.25 -6.49
N VAL A 323 20.56 -5.25 -7.47
CA VAL A 323 20.91 -4.02 -8.21
C VAL A 323 19.70 -3.47 -8.96
N ILE A 324 18.95 -4.33 -9.67
CA ILE A 324 17.77 -3.90 -10.41
C ILE A 324 16.68 -3.40 -9.46
N MET A 325 16.42 -4.08 -8.35
CA MET A 325 15.44 -3.65 -7.33
C MET A 325 15.83 -2.30 -6.71
N ALA A 326 17.12 -2.04 -6.51
CA ALA A 326 17.59 -0.74 -6.03
C ALA A 326 17.38 0.38 -7.07
N VAL A 327 17.71 0.13 -8.32
CA VAL A 327 17.48 1.08 -9.43
C VAL A 327 16.00 1.33 -9.65
N GLU A 328 15.20 0.27 -9.62
CA GLU A 328 13.73 0.35 -9.68
C GLU A 328 13.18 1.20 -8.54
N GLY A 329 13.65 0.98 -7.30
CA GLY A 329 13.27 1.79 -6.15
C GLY A 329 13.52 3.28 -6.40
N LEU A 330 14.72 3.66 -6.81
CA LEU A 330 15.07 5.04 -7.15
C LEU A 330 14.09 5.64 -8.17
N ALA A 331 13.81 4.91 -9.25
CA ALA A 331 12.88 5.34 -10.29
C ALA A 331 11.44 5.45 -9.79
N CYS A 332 10.98 4.49 -8.99
CA CYS A 332 9.62 4.49 -8.40
C CYS A 332 9.40 5.69 -7.48
N GLY A 333 10.41 6.11 -6.72
CA GLY A 333 10.36 7.30 -5.86
C GLY A 333 10.03 8.59 -6.60
N VAL A 334 10.38 8.67 -7.88
CA VAL A 334 10.12 9.84 -8.74
C VAL A 334 8.68 9.87 -9.27
N LEU A 335 8.05 8.73 -9.47
CA LEU A 335 6.74 8.61 -10.16
C LEU A 335 5.59 9.23 -9.37
N ASN A 336 5.51 8.96 -8.06
CA ASN A 336 4.40 9.43 -7.24
C ASN A 336 4.28 10.96 -7.19
N PRO A 337 5.36 11.75 -6.99
CA PRO A 337 5.31 13.21 -7.05
C PRO A 337 4.86 13.74 -8.40
N ILE A 338 5.30 13.13 -9.51
CA ILE A 338 4.90 13.55 -10.87
C ILE A 338 3.41 13.31 -11.07
N MET A 339 2.92 12.10 -10.76
CA MET A 339 1.50 11.76 -10.92
C MET A 339 0.59 12.67 -10.07
N ALA A 340 0.99 12.94 -8.83
CA ALA A 340 0.25 13.85 -7.97
C ALA A 340 0.20 15.27 -8.56
N ALA A 341 1.33 15.83 -8.98
CA ALA A 341 1.40 17.16 -9.57
C ALA A 341 0.51 17.27 -10.82
N VAL A 342 0.62 16.32 -11.75
CA VAL A 342 -0.19 16.29 -12.98
C VAL A 342 -1.68 16.21 -12.66
N THR A 343 -2.07 15.36 -11.69
CA THR A 343 -3.47 15.23 -11.29
C THR A 343 -4.00 16.52 -10.69
N TYR A 344 -3.26 17.14 -9.75
CA TYR A 344 -3.68 18.40 -9.12
C TYR A 344 -3.75 19.58 -10.08
N GLU A 345 -2.90 19.62 -11.11
CA GLU A 345 -2.89 20.68 -12.12
C GLU A 345 -3.98 20.48 -13.20
N THR A 346 -4.33 19.23 -13.49
CA THR A 346 -5.32 18.90 -14.54
C THR A 346 -6.75 18.95 -14.03
N VAL A 347 -6.97 18.62 -12.74
CA VAL A 347 -8.30 18.49 -12.16
C VAL A 347 -8.73 19.79 -11.47
N PRO A 348 -9.87 20.42 -11.86
CA PRO A 348 -10.45 21.57 -11.16
C PRO A 348 -10.68 21.26 -9.67
N GLU A 349 -10.55 22.28 -8.83
CA GLU A 349 -10.60 22.12 -7.38
C GLU A 349 -11.90 21.46 -6.90
N GLU A 350 -13.02 21.79 -7.51
CA GLU A 350 -14.36 21.29 -7.18
C GLU A 350 -14.53 19.78 -7.47
N LEU A 351 -13.74 19.24 -8.41
CA LEU A 351 -13.82 17.84 -8.83
C LEU A 351 -12.68 16.98 -8.26
N ARG A 352 -11.67 17.58 -7.61
CA ARG A 352 -10.48 16.86 -7.14
C ARG A 352 -10.80 15.67 -6.26
N SER A 353 -11.66 15.86 -5.25
CA SER A 353 -12.02 14.77 -4.33
C SER A 353 -12.70 13.61 -5.05
N ARG A 354 -13.60 13.91 -6.00
CA ARG A 354 -14.33 12.90 -6.78
C ARG A 354 -13.42 12.14 -7.74
N VAL A 355 -12.56 12.86 -8.46
CA VAL A 355 -11.59 12.26 -9.39
C VAL A 355 -10.57 11.41 -8.64
N LEU A 356 -9.97 11.93 -7.56
CA LEU A 356 -9.01 11.19 -6.74
C LEU A 356 -9.64 9.93 -6.12
N SER A 357 -10.85 10.01 -5.58
CA SER A 357 -11.56 8.86 -5.03
C SER A 357 -11.83 7.80 -6.09
N THR A 358 -12.29 8.21 -7.27
CA THR A 358 -12.62 7.32 -8.38
C THR A 358 -11.37 6.61 -8.93
N THR A 359 -10.29 7.36 -9.16
CA THR A 359 -9.03 6.78 -9.67
C THR A 359 -8.39 5.86 -8.63
N THR A 360 -8.38 6.26 -7.36
CA THR A 360 -7.87 5.41 -6.28
C THR A 360 -8.69 4.11 -6.15
N ALA A 361 -10.01 4.19 -6.18
CA ALA A 361 -10.87 3.01 -6.10
C ALA A 361 -10.64 2.05 -7.27
N ALA A 362 -10.51 2.56 -8.50
CA ALA A 362 -10.23 1.75 -9.68
C ALA A 362 -8.87 1.04 -9.58
N VAL A 363 -7.82 1.78 -9.20
CA VAL A 363 -6.46 1.24 -9.06
C VAL A 363 -6.38 0.22 -7.94
N GLN A 364 -7.01 0.50 -6.80
CA GLN A 364 -7.04 -0.43 -5.66
C GLN A 364 -7.76 -1.75 -5.97
N LEU A 365 -8.76 -1.73 -6.86
CA LEU A 365 -9.46 -2.94 -7.27
C LEU A 365 -8.61 -3.84 -8.18
N ALA A 366 -7.68 -3.27 -8.96
CA ALA A 366 -6.76 -4.05 -9.79
C ALA A 366 -5.72 -4.81 -8.97
N THR A 367 -5.34 -4.30 -7.80
CA THR A 367 -4.28 -4.85 -6.96
C THR A 367 -4.54 -6.32 -6.54
N PRO A 368 -5.69 -6.68 -5.94
CA PRO A 368 -5.95 -8.08 -5.58
C PRO A 368 -6.04 -9.01 -6.80
N LEU A 369 -6.53 -8.51 -7.95
CA LEU A 369 -6.63 -9.29 -9.18
C LEU A 369 -5.26 -9.63 -9.77
N GLY A 370 -4.28 -8.74 -9.64
CA GLY A 370 -2.92 -8.98 -10.13
C GLY A 370 -2.23 -10.14 -9.44
N GLY A 371 -2.31 -10.22 -8.12
CA GLY A 371 -1.79 -11.36 -7.35
C GLY A 371 -2.48 -12.68 -7.72
N LEU A 372 -3.80 -12.63 -7.85
CA LEU A 372 -4.59 -13.80 -8.25
C LEU A 372 -4.20 -14.31 -9.64
N ALA A 373 -4.13 -13.41 -10.64
CA ALA A 373 -3.76 -13.75 -12.00
C ALA A 373 -2.33 -14.32 -12.07
N ALA A 374 -1.37 -13.70 -11.39
CA ALA A 374 0.01 -14.20 -11.34
C ALA A 374 0.09 -15.62 -10.77
N GLY A 375 -0.64 -15.89 -9.69
CA GLY A 375 -0.65 -17.22 -9.07
C GLY A 375 -1.14 -18.32 -10.02
N PHE A 376 -2.25 -18.11 -10.70
CA PHE A 376 -2.78 -19.06 -11.67
C PHE A 376 -1.88 -19.20 -12.90
N LEU A 377 -1.28 -18.11 -13.37
CA LEU A 377 -0.37 -18.17 -14.52
C LEU A 377 0.91 -18.95 -14.19
N VAL A 378 1.46 -18.81 -12.99
CA VAL A 378 2.63 -19.59 -12.55
C VAL A 378 2.31 -21.07 -12.51
N ASP A 379 1.18 -21.48 -11.92
CA ASP A 379 0.79 -22.90 -11.86
C ASP A 379 0.46 -23.48 -13.26
N ALA A 380 -0.04 -22.66 -14.21
CA ALA A 380 -0.41 -23.11 -15.54
C ALA A 380 0.76 -23.12 -16.54
N ALA A 381 1.64 -22.10 -16.52
CA ALA A 381 2.67 -21.88 -17.53
C ALA A 381 4.11 -21.91 -16.97
N GLY A 382 4.25 -22.01 -15.66
CA GLY A 382 5.53 -21.96 -14.96
C GLY A 382 6.01 -20.54 -14.65
N PRO A 383 6.97 -20.38 -13.71
CA PRO A 383 7.41 -19.09 -13.24
C PRO A 383 8.13 -18.26 -14.33
N SER A 384 9.05 -18.84 -15.09
CA SER A 384 9.82 -18.11 -16.12
C SER A 384 8.92 -17.57 -17.24
N SER A 385 7.95 -18.36 -17.72
CA SER A 385 6.98 -17.92 -18.74
C SER A 385 6.09 -16.80 -18.23
N THR A 386 5.66 -16.88 -16.96
CA THR A 386 4.84 -15.85 -16.32
C THR A 386 5.62 -14.55 -16.12
N LEU A 387 6.91 -14.64 -15.73
CA LEU A 387 7.80 -13.49 -15.62
C LEU A 387 7.95 -12.77 -16.97
N LEU A 388 8.19 -13.50 -18.04
CA LEU A 388 8.31 -12.91 -19.39
C LEU A 388 7.00 -12.30 -19.87
N ALA A 389 5.86 -12.98 -19.64
CA ALA A 389 4.54 -12.45 -19.98
C ALA A 389 4.22 -11.15 -19.19
N ALA A 390 4.47 -11.16 -17.88
CA ALA A 390 4.28 -9.99 -17.03
C ALA A 390 5.20 -8.82 -17.43
N GLY A 391 6.48 -9.10 -17.72
CA GLY A 391 7.45 -8.12 -18.22
C GLY A 391 7.03 -7.53 -19.57
N GLY A 392 6.54 -8.37 -20.49
CA GLY A 392 6.01 -7.94 -21.79
C GLY A 392 4.76 -7.05 -21.64
N ALA A 393 3.81 -7.45 -20.80
CA ALA A 393 2.62 -6.66 -20.50
C ALA A 393 2.98 -5.31 -19.84
N TYR A 394 3.95 -5.31 -18.93
CA TYR A 394 4.44 -4.10 -18.30
C TYR A 394 5.11 -3.16 -19.32
N LEU A 395 5.95 -3.71 -20.20
CA LEU A 395 6.60 -2.95 -21.27
C LEU A 395 5.57 -2.31 -22.20
N ILE A 396 4.56 -3.07 -22.64
CA ILE A 396 3.50 -2.56 -23.50
C ILE A 396 2.79 -1.38 -22.82
N ALA A 397 2.43 -1.51 -21.55
CA ALA A 397 1.79 -0.42 -20.78
C ALA A 397 2.71 0.81 -20.66
N THR A 398 4.00 0.62 -20.41
CA THR A 398 4.94 1.72 -20.17
C THR A 398 5.54 2.32 -21.44
N LEU A 399 5.36 1.71 -22.60
CA LEU A 399 5.66 2.31 -23.90
C LEU A 399 4.55 3.27 -24.38
N CYS A 400 3.34 3.20 -23.83
CA CYS A 400 2.26 4.13 -24.18
C CYS A 400 2.67 5.62 -24.09
N PRO A 401 3.44 6.09 -23.08
CA PRO A 401 3.94 7.46 -23.03
C PRO A 401 4.88 7.86 -24.17
N VAL A 402 5.54 6.90 -24.81
CA VAL A 402 6.41 7.14 -25.97
C VAL A 402 5.58 7.24 -27.23
N ILE A 403 4.60 6.34 -27.41
CA ILE A 403 3.81 6.16 -28.63
C ILE A 403 2.75 7.26 -28.78
N PHE A 404 2.04 7.58 -27.69
CA PHE A 404 0.91 8.50 -27.76
C PHE A 404 1.28 9.92 -27.36
N PRO A 405 1.01 10.93 -28.20
CA PRO A 405 1.39 12.33 -27.95
C PRO A 405 0.64 12.97 -26.76
N VAL A 406 -0.48 12.40 -26.33
CA VAL A 406 -1.27 12.87 -25.18
C VAL A 406 -0.44 13.02 -23.89
N TRP A 407 0.58 12.20 -23.72
CA TRP A 407 1.44 12.23 -22.54
C TRP A 407 2.35 13.46 -22.47
N ARG A 408 2.62 14.12 -23.60
CA ARG A 408 3.38 15.38 -23.65
C ARG A 408 2.63 16.54 -23.00
N LEU A 409 1.32 16.39 -22.79
CA LEU A 409 0.52 17.36 -22.03
C LEU A 409 0.94 17.47 -20.56
N MET A 410 1.65 16.49 -20.02
CA MET A 410 2.21 16.55 -18.66
C MET A 410 3.22 17.70 -18.45
N ASP A 411 3.87 18.17 -19.54
CA ASP A 411 4.84 19.25 -19.51
C ASP A 411 4.21 20.65 -19.67
N ARG A 412 2.89 20.74 -19.91
CA ARG A 412 2.19 22.00 -20.11
C ARG A 412 1.36 22.32 -18.86
N PRO A 413 1.82 23.26 -17.99
CA PRO A 413 1.00 23.71 -16.89
C PRO A 413 -0.21 24.49 -17.43
N GLY A 414 -1.41 24.02 -17.12
CA GLY A 414 -2.63 24.82 -17.20
C GLY A 414 -2.99 25.41 -18.54
N SER A 415 -3.19 24.59 -19.59
CA SER A 415 -3.95 25.08 -20.76
C SER A 415 -5.43 24.99 -20.43
N PRO A 416 -6.18 26.11 -20.28
CA PRO A 416 -7.61 26.10 -19.96
C PRO A 416 -8.49 25.76 -21.16
N HIS A 417 -7.99 25.07 -22.17
CA HIS A 417 -8.71 24.77 -23.41
C HIS A 417 -8.91 23.29 -23.64
N LEU A 418 -9.84 22.74 -22.90
CA LEU A 418 -10.70 21.63 -23.29
C LEU A 418 -12.09 21.89 -22.72
N GLN A 419 -12.65 23.05 -23.07
CA GLN A 419 -14.10 23.23 -23.14
C GLN A 419 -14.54 22.58 -24.44
N ILE A 420 -15.14 21.42 -24.36
CA ILE A 420 -16.13 20.92 -25.31
C ILE A 420 -17.37 20.56 -24.50
#